data_f94b66e8dd3a0105b1478fbd8ded033b
#
_entry.id   f94b66e8dd3a0105b1478fbd8ded033b
#
_cell.length_a   1.000
_cell.length_b   1.000
_cell.length_c   1.000
_cell.angle_alpha   90.00
_cell.angle_beta   90.00
_cell.angle_gamma   90.00
#
_symmetry.space_group_name_H-M   'P 1'
#
loop_
_entity.id
_entity.type
_entity.pdbx_description
1 polymer ?
#
loop_
_entity_poly.entity_id
_entity_poly.type
_entity_poly.pdbx_seq_one_letter_code
_entity_poly.pdbx_strand_id
1 'polypeptide(L)'
;GDAVGPLQMMQINSVVPYSRYLQTWHRKKERSGGSLNDKCSHHFDVFNWMAGESPAYLTAVGGRSSVFAVEEDAPTSCRVCNRECPYRRDPNKISDGGFVLKLDSWNQATDEASQIDTCVYAPGADINDHAVVSLSYPSGVKASLFFSIFGPDTKDQESLVLIGERGKI
;
A
#
# COMPACT_ATOMS: atom_id res chain seq x y z
N GLY A 1 -9.33 -12.53 -23.84
CA GLY A 1 -8.49 -13.01 -24.91
C GLY A 1 -7.61 -14.15 -24.48
N ASP A 2 -7.41 -15.08 -25.37
CA ASP A 2 -6.81 -16.39 -25.14
C ASP A 2 -5.25 -16.39 -25.25
N ALA A 3 -4.63 -15.28 -24.86
CA ALA A 3 -3.19 -15.06 -25.10
C ALA A 3 -2.27 -16.06 -24.38
N VAL A 4 -2.64 -16.47 -23.17
CA VAL A 4 -1.85 -17.42 -22.34
C VAL A 4 -2.48 -18.79 -22.23
N GLY A 5 -3.68 -19.01 -22.79
CA GLY A 5 -4.46 -20.24 -22.57
C GLY A 5 -5.05 -20.34 -21.17
N PRO A 6 -5.47 -21.54 -20.75
CA PRO A 6 -5.96 -21.77 -19.39
C PRO A 6 -4.99 -21.25 -18.35
N LEU A 7 -5.48 -20.36 -17.47
CA LEU A 7 -4.69 -19.69 -16.45
C LEU A 7 -4.20 -20.68 -15.39
N GLN A 8 -2.94 -20.58 -15.00
CA GLN A 8 -2.30 -21.44 -14.00
C GLN A 8 -1.80 -20.64 -12.80
N MET A 9 -1.15 -19.49 -13.06
CA MET A 9 -0.59 -18.67 -11.99
C MET A 9 -0.77 -17.18 -12.27
N MET A 10 -0.87 -16.40 -11.21
CA MET A 10 -0.88 -14.93 -11.23
C MET A 10 0.09 -14.36 -10.20
N GLN A 11 0.72 -13.26 -10.52
CA GLN A 11 1.53 -12.51 -9.57
C GLN A 11 1.30 -11.02 -9.74
N ILE A 12 1.07 -10.34 -8.62
CA ILE A 12 1.14 -8.88 -8.56
C ILE A 12 2.31 -8.47 -7.67
N ASN A 13 3.15 -7.57 -8.18
CA ASN A 13 4.10 -6.81 -7.39
C ASN A 13 3.58 -5.38 -7.28
N SER A 14 3.38 -4.91 -6.06
CA SER A 14 2.93 -3.55 -5.75
C SER A 14 3.91 -2.94 -4.75
N VAL A 15 4.94 -2.28 -5.28
CA VAL A 15 6.03 -1.67 -4.52
C VAL A 15 5.92 -0.16 -4.71
N VAL A 16 5.12 0.48 -3.87
CA VAL A 16 4.66 1.86 -4.06
C VAL A 16 5.31 2.84 -3.08
N PRO A 17 5.53 4.11 -3.46
CA PRO A 17 6.13 5.14 -2.59
C PRO A 17 5.06 5.79 -1.70
N TYR A 18 4.31 4.99 -0.94
CA TYR A 18 3.15 5.46 -0.20
C TYR A 18 3.44 5.67 1.29
N SER A 19 4.57 6.30 1.63
CA SER A 19 4.87 6.74 3.00
C SER A 19 3.74 7.56 3.63
N ARG A 20 2.89 8.19 2.80
CA ARG A 20 1.70 8.93 3.23
C ARG A 20 0.73 8.10 4.08
N TYR A 21 0.72 6.78 3.93
CA TYR A 21 -0.08 5.91 4.80
C TYR A 21 0.32 6.02 6.27
N LEU A 22 1.57 6.37 6.55
CA LEU A 22 2.04 6.62 7.90
C LEU A 22 1.89 8.07 8.34
N GLN A 23 1.60 8.97 7.42
CA GLN A 23 1.55 10.42 7.64
C GLN A 23 0.13 10.97 7.78
N THR A 24 -0.86 10.15 7.46
CA THR A 24 -2.27 10.55 7.42
C THR A 24 -3.12 9.64 8.31
N TRP A 25 -4.44 9.80 8.27
CA TRP A 25 -5.41 8.96 8.98
C TRP A 25 -5.27 7.45 8.68
N HIS A 26 -4.68 7.10 7.53
CA HIS A 26 -4.44 5.71 7.14
C HIS A 26 -3.53 4.95 8.11
N ARG A 27 -2.73 5.67 8.92
CA ARG A 27 -1.81 5.07 9.89
C ARG A 27 -2.51 4.23 10.98
N LYS A 28 -3.81 4.39 11.14
CA LYS A 28 -4.62 3.69 12.12
C LYS A 28 -5.53 2.65 11.45
N LYS A 29 -5.38 1.38 11.86
CA LYS A 29 -6.24 0.27 11.36
C LYS A 29 -7.72 0.51 11.62
N GLU A 30 -8.06 1.08 12.76
CA GLU A 30 -9.46 1.40 13.11
C GLU A 30 -10.14 2.32 12.10
N ARG A 31 -9.36 3.12 11.35
CA ARG A 31 -9.86 4.08 10.37
C ARG A 31 -9.77 3.57 8.94
N SER A 32 -8.65 2.93 8.59
CA SER A 32 -8.36 2.50 7.22
C SER A 32 -8.59 1.01 6.97
N GLY A 33 -8.74 0.21 8.01
CA GLY A 33 -8.68 -1.25 7.89
C GLY A 33 -7.25 -1.77 7.70
N GLY A 34 -6.25 -0.87 7.64
CA GLY A 34 -4.84 -1.18 7.34
C GLY A 34 -4.50 -1.12 5.86
N SER A 35 -3.21 -1.02 5.56
CA SER A 35 -2.69 -0.82 4.20
C SER A 35 -3.10 -1.94 3.22
N LEU A 36 -3.18 -3.18 3.69
CA LEU A 36 -3.62 -4.31 2.86
C LEU A 36 -5.09 -4.21 2.49
N ASN A 37 -5.95 -3.82 3.44
CA ASN A 37 -7.37 -3.66 3.14
C ASN A 37 -7.62 -2.46 2.23
N ASP A 38 -6.98 -1.33 2.51
CA ASP A 38 -7.19 -0.10 1.75
C ASP A 38 -6.58 -0.18 0.34
N LYS A 39 -5.29 -0.54 0.23
CA LYS A 39 -4.59 -0.56 -1.06
C LYS A 39 -4.78 -1.87 -1.82
N CYS A 40 -4.69 -3.01 -1.14
CA CYS A 40 -4.63 -4.30 -1.84
C CYS A 40 -6.00 -4.90 -2.16
N SER A 41 -7.11 -4.33 -1.68
CA SER A 41 -8.46 -4.73 -2.10
C SER A 41 -8.62 -4.74 -3.63
N HIS A 42 -8.06 -3.75 -4.33
CA HIS A 42 -8.05 -3.69 -5.78
C HIS A 42 -7.27 -4.85 -6.43
N HIS A 43 -6.16 -5.26 -5.82
CA HIS A 43 -5.35 -6.37 -6.34
C HIS A 43 -6.06 -7.72 -6.16
N PHE A 44 -6.74 -7.92 -5.03
CA PHE A 44 -7.55 -9.11 -4.80
C PHE A 44 -8.76 -9.17 -5.73
N ASP A 45 -9.37 -8.03 -6.03
CA ASP A 45 -10.44 -7.94 -7.02
C ASP A 45 -9.95 -8.35 -8.42
N VAL A 46 -8.79 -7.84 -8.84
CA VAL A 46 -8.16 -8.23 -10.11
C VAL A 46 -7.87 -9.74 -10.16
N PHE A 47 -7.33 -10.32 -9.08
CA PHE A 47 -7.08 -11.75 -9.03
C PHE A 47 -8.38 -12.56 -9.16
N ASN A 48 -9.41 -12.20 -8.42
CA ASN A 48 -10.71 -12.89 -8.47
C ASN A 48 -11.38 -12.75 -9.84
N TRP A 49 -11.28 -11.56 -10.44
CA TRP A 49 -11.79 -11.30 -11.78
C TRP A 49 -11.08 -12.15 -12.83
N MET A 50 -9.76 -12.24 -12.79
CA MET A 50 -8.97 -13.05 -13.71
C MET A 50 -9.19 -14.54 -13.52
N ALA A 51 -9.35 -15.02 -12.27
CA ALA A 51 -9.64 -16.40 -11.96
C ALA A 51 -11.09 -16.78 -12.27
N GLY A 52 -12.01 -15.80 -12.28
CA GLY A 52 -13.45 -16.04 -12.43
C GLY A 52 -14.11 -16.67 -11.20
N GLU A 53 -13.44 -16.69 -10.06
CA GLU A 53 -13.86 -17.34 -8.82
C GLU A 53 -13.22 -16.69 -7.59
N SER A 54 -13.69 -17.06 -6.40
CA SER A 54 -13.06 -16.65 -5.13
C SER A 54 -12.03 -17.67 -4.66
N PRO A 55 -10.97 -17.26 -3.94
CA PRO A 55 -9.96 -18.17 -3.43
C PRO A 55 -10.54 -19.12 -2.35
N ALA A 56 -10.11 -20.38 -2.38
CA ALA A 56 -10.45 -21.36 -1.35
C ALA A 56 -9.55 -21.20 -0.10
N TYR A 57 -8.29 -20.78 -0.30
CA TYR A 57 -7.31 -20.59 0.76
C TYR A 57 -6.51 -19.32 0.53
N LEU A 58 -6.18 -18.64 1.63
CA LEU A 58 -5.33 -17.47 1.67
C LEU A 58 -4.35 -17.59 2.83
N THR A 59 -3.10 -17.24 2.56
CA THR A 59 -2.06 -17.08 3.59
C THR A 59 -1.40 -15.74 3.41
N ALA A 60 -1.21 -14.99 4.49
CA ALA A 60 -0.56 -13.69 4.46
C ALA A 60 0.47 -13.56 5.59
N VAL A 61 1.63 -13.01 5.26
CA VAL A 61 2.67 -12.63 6.21
C VAL A 61 3.02 -11.17 5.94
N GLY A 62 3.02 -10.35 6.97
CA GLY A 62 3.32 -8.93 6.84
C GLY A 62 3.72 -8.31 8.17
N GLY A 63 4.18 -7.07 8.14
CA GLY A 63 4.63 -6.39 9.36
C GLY A 63 5.08 -4.96 9.11
N ARG A 64 5.86 -4.45 10.08
CA ARG A 64 6.58 -3.18 9.99
C ARG A 64 8.03 -3.46 9.67
N SER A 65 8.55 -2.76 8.68
CA SER A 65 9.95 -2.81 8.28
C SER A 65 10.82 -1.87 9.14
N SER A 66 12.13 -2.05 9.05
CA SER A 66 13.10 -1.10 9.61
C SER A 66 13.17 0.23 8.85
N VAL A 67 12.58 0.30 7.66
CA VAL A 67 12.52 1.55 6.86
C VAL A 67 11.79 2.65 7.61
N PHE A 68 10.73 2.29 8.32
CA PHE A 68 9.95 3.21 9.16
C PHE A 68 10.03 2.79 10.64
N ALA A 69 11.23 2.50 11.11
CA ALA A 69 11.44 2.17 12.52
C ALA A 69 10.91 3.28 13.42
N VAL A 70 10.19 2.88 14.47
CA VAL A 70 9.62 3.84 15.42
C VAL A 70 10.73 4.48 16.22
N GLU A 71 10.68 5.79 16.34
CA GLU A 71 11.55 6.61 17.17
C GLU A 71 10.70 7.29 18.24
N GLU A 72 10.98 7.03 19.52
CA GLU A 72 10.19 7.58 20.65
C GLU A 72 10.28 9.11 20.75
N ASP A 73 11.38 9.70 20.27
CA ASP A 73 11.63 11.14 20.23
C ASP A 73 11.35 11.77 18.86
N ALA A 74 10.69 11.03 17.96
CA ALA A 74 10.34 11.57 16.65
C ALA A 74 9.45 12.81 16.78
N PRO A 75 9.68 13.85 15.94
CA PRO A 75 8.74 14.97 15.86
C PRO A 75 7.34 14.50 15.51
N THR A 76 6.33 15.16 16.03
CA THR A 76 4.93 14.78 15.77
C THR A 76 4.53 14.98 14.31
N SER A 77 5.10 15.99 13.64
CA SER A 77 4.78 16.31 12.24
C SER A 77 5.95 16.92 11.48
N CYS A 78 5.87 16.91 10.15
CA CYS A 78 6.88 17.50 9.28
C CYS A 78 7.00 19.02 9.45
N ARG A 79 5.90 19.73 9.82
CA ARG A 79 5.89 21.19 9.99
C ARG A 79 6.72 21.67 11.18
N VAL A 80 6.88 20.86 12.21
CA VAL A 80 7.69 21.17 13.38
C VAL A 80 9.06 20.48 13.37
N CYS A 81 9.38 19.75 12.29
CA CYS A 81 10.60 18.98 12.15
C CYS A 81 11.65 19.75 11.36
N ASN A 82 12.89 19.80 11.89
CA ASN A 82 14.04 20.40 11.22
C ASN A 82 15.02 19.38 10.62
N ARG A 83 14.68 18.07 10.67
CA ARG A 83 15.54 17.01 10.14
C ARG A 83 15.46 16.98 8.61
N GLU A 84 16.56 16.68 7.95
CA GLU A 84 16.54 16.23 6.56
C GLU A 84 15.92 14.83 6.51
N CYS A 85 14.90 14.65 5.66
CA CYS A 85 14.15 13.43 5.60
C CYS A 85 13.59 13.21 4.18
N PRO A 86 13.81 12.02 3.57
CA PRO A 86 13.31 11.72 2.23
C PRO A 86 11.77 11.65 2.18
N TYR A 87 11.12 11.47 3.33
CA TYR A 87 9.66 11.40 3.46
C TYR A 87 9.04 12.72 3.92
N ARG A 88 9.83 13.81 3.97
CA ARG A 88 9.32 15.12 4.40
C ARG A 88 8.20 15.58 3.49
N ARG A 89 7.08 15.95 4.09
CA ARG A 89 5.94 16.57 3.39
C ARG A 89 5.90 18.07 3.68
N ASP A 90 5.69 18.85 2.63
CA ASP A 90 5.33 20.26 2.77
C ASP A 90 3.80 20.36 2.68
N PRO A 91 3.08 20.64 3.78
CA PRO A 91 1.64 20.71 3.78
C PRO A 91 1.09 21.81 2.85
N ASN A 92 1.94 22.75 2.41
CA ASN A 92 1.54 23.79 1.46
C ASN A 92 1.75 23.41 0.00
N LYS A 93 2.40 22.28 -0.27
CA LYS A 93 2.77 21.83 -1.63
C LYS A 93 2.22 20.44 -1.99
N ILE A 94 1.22 19.95 -1.26
CA ILE A 94 0.75 18.59 -1.50
C ILE A 94 -0.04 18.51 -2.80
N SER A 95 0.64 18.05 -3.86
CA SER A 95 0.02 17.51 -5.04
C SER A 95 0.19 15.99 -5.03
N ASP A 96 -0.76 15.26 -4.50
CA ASP A 96 -0.77 13.81 -4.58
C ASP A 96 -1.34 13.39 -5.93
N GLY A 97 -0.48 13.25 -6.95
CA GLY A 97 -0.77 12.46 -8.15
C GLY A 97 -2.13 12.71 -8.85
N GLY A 98 -2.63 13.96 -8.87
CA GLY A 98 -3.92 14.30 -9.48
C GLY A 98 -5.12 14.27 -8.52
N PHE A 99 -5.00 13.78 -7.30
CA PHE A 99 -5.97 14.03 -6.24
C PHE A 99 -5.63 15.36 -5.55
N VAL A 100 -6.17 16.43 -6.09
CA VAL A 100 -6.24 17.71 -5.37
C VAL A 100 -7.30 17.52 -4.28
N LEU A 101 -6.89 16.96 -3.16
CA LEU A 101 -7.64 17.13 -1.92
C LEU A 101 -7.65 18.63 -1.67
N LYS A 102 -8.84 19.21 -1.51
CA LYS A 102 -8.98 20.63 -1.15
C LYS A 102 -8.29 20.83 0.19
N LEU A 103 -7.04 21.24 0.14
CA LEU A 103 -6.11 21.40 1.27
C LEU A 103 -6.64 22.37 2.34
N ASP A 104 -7.50 23.30 1.97
CA ASP A 104 -8.02 24.31 2.89
C ASP A 104 -8.80 23.71 4.07
N SER A 105 -9.52 22.61 3.85
CA SER A 105 -10.23 21.91 4.93
C SER A 105 -9.30 21.06 5.80
N TRP A 106 -8.16 20.62 5.26
CA TRP A 106 -7.20 19.76 5.95
C TRP A 106 -6.13 20.55 6.72
N ASN A 107 -5.78 21.75 6.24
CA ASN A 107 -4.86 22.64 6.93
C ASN A 107 -5.44 23.24 8.23
N GLN A 108 -6.76 23.23 8.37
CA GLN A 108 -7.47 23.73 9.56
C GLN A 108 -7.75 22.62 10.58
N ALA A 109 -7.48 21.38 10.23
CA ALA A 109 -7.81 20.26 11.07
C ALA A 109 -6.83 20.14 12.24
N THR A 110 -7.38 20.21 13.42
CA THR A 110 -6.67 20.19 14.70
C THR A 110 -6.59 18.80 15.33
N ASP A 111 -7.28 17.83 14.76
CA ASP A 111 -7.30 16.45 15.25
C ASP A 111 -6.33 15.54 14.47
N GLU A 112 -5.93 14.44 15.09
CA GLU A 112 -5.04 13.43 14.48
C GLU A 112 -5.61 12.85 13.18
N ALA A 113 -6.93 12.80 13.03
CA ALA A 113 -7.61 12.26 11.86
C ALA A 113 -7.34 13.08 10.60
N SER A 114 -7.11 14.36 10.79
CA SER A 114 -6.99 15.34 9.73
C SER A 114 -5.54 15.74 9.46
N GLN A 115 -4.58 15.24 10.25
CA GLN A 115 -3.17 15.47 10.00
C GLN A 115 -2.73 14.74 8.73
N ILE A 116 -1.97 15.44 7.91
CA ILE A 116 -1.46 14.95 6.61
C ILE A 116 0.06 14.88 6.56
N ASP A 117 0.73 15.31 7.60
CA ASP A 117 2.18 15.44 7.71
C ASP A 117 2.75 14.85 9.01
N THR A 118 2.05 13.88 9.60
CA THR A 118 2.58 13.13 10.75
C THR A 118 3.93 12.52 10.39
N CYS A 119 4.87 12.52 11.31
CA CYS A 119 6.17 11.91 11.06
C CYS A 119 6.02 10.40 10.84
N VAL A 120 6.67 9.86 9.80
CA VAL A 120 6.61 8.41 9.47
C VAL A 120 7.24 7.56 10.56
N TYR A 121 8.14 8.13 11.37
CA TYR A 121 8.83 7.48 12.47
C TYR A 121 8.11 7.63 13.81
N ALA A 122 7.08 8.49 13.86
CA ALA A 122 6.35 8.73 15.11
C ALA A 122 5.62 7.48 15.59
N PRO A 123 5.58 7.24 16.92
CA PRO A 123 4.84 6.12 17.49
C PRO A 123 3.35 6.19 17.18
N GLY A 124 2.66 5.07 17.37
CA GLY A 124 1.20 4.98 17.26
C GLY A 124 0.66 4.59 15.90
N ALA A 125 1.47 4.41 14.84
CA ALA A 125 1.00 3.73 13.63
C ALA A 125 0.94 2.21 13.86
N ASP A 126 -0.20 1.58 13.50
CA ASP A 126 -0.44 0.16 13.73
C ASP A 126 -0.69 -0.65 12.45
N ILE A 127 -0.51 -0.02 11.28
CA ILE A 127 -0.62 -0.67 9.97
C ILE A 127 0.66 -1.41 9.60
N ASN A 128 0.54 -2.44 8.78
CA ASN A 128 1.67 -3.07 8.12
C ASN A 128 2.17 -2.18 6.98
N ASP A 129 3.48 -2.14 6.74
CA ASP A 129 4.07 -1.41 5.62
C ASP A 129 4.53 -2.33 4.48
N HIS A 130 4.47 -3.65 4.69
CA HIS A 130 4.73 -4.67 3.68
C HIS A 130 4.00 -5.96 3.99
N ALA A 131 3.76 -6.76 2.95
CA ALA A 131 3.21 -8.10 3.08
C ALA A 131 3.51 -8.96 1.85
N VAL A 132 3.50 -10.27 2.06
CA VAL A 132 3.42 -11.30 1.02
C VAL A 132 2.13 -12.08 1.25
N VAL A 133 1.33 -12.22 0.21
CA VAL A 133 0.06 -12.95 0.25
C VAL A 133 0.09 -14.03 -0.82
N SER A 134 -0.38 -15.22 -0.47
CA SER A 134 -0.58 -16.34 -1.38
C SER A 134 -2.03 -16.79 -1.36
N LEU A 135 -2.60 -17.03 -2.54
CA LEU A 135 -3.97 -17.49 -2.71
C LEU A 135 -3.99 -18.79 -3.52
N SER A 136 -4.95 -19.63 -3.20
CA SER A 136 -5.24 -20.88 -3.94
C SER A 136 -6.71 -20.92 -4.30
N TYR A 137 -6.99 -21.08 -5.58
CA TYR A 137 -8.34 -21.11 -6.13
C TYR A 137 -8.84 -22.56 -6.30
N PRO A 138 -10.17 -22.81 -6.25
CA PRO A 138 -10.75 -24.14 -6.48
C PRO A 138 -10.34 -24.76 -7.81
N SER A 139 -10.21 -23.97 -8.87
CA SER A 139 -9.73 -24.40 -10.19
C SER A 139 -8.29 -24.94 -10.20
N GLY A 140 -7.54 -24.74 -9.12
CA GLY A 140 -6.10 -25.05 -9.05
C GLY A 140 -5.19 -23.85 -9.29
N VAL A 141 -5.69 -22.74 -9.82
CA VAL A 141 -4.93 -21.50 -10.03
C VAL A 141 -4.31 -21.03 -8.72
N LYS A 142 -3.08 -20.52 -8.80
CA LYS A 142 -2.36 -19.92 -7.67
C LYS A 142 -2.09 -18.43 -7.94
N ALA A 143 -2.20 -17.60 -6.90
CA ALA A 143 -1.83 -16.20 -7.01
C ALA A 143 -0.92 -15.76 -5.85
N SER A 144 -0.08 -14.78 -6.12
CA SER A 144 0.76 -14.16 -5.10
C SER A 144 0.78 -12.64 -5.25
N LEU A 145 0.71 -11.95 -4.11
CA LEU A 145 0.89 -10.51 -4.02
C LEU A 145 2.13 -10.23 -3.19
N PHE A 146 3.04 -9.46 -3.76
CA PHE A 146 4.16 -8.84 -3.06
C PHE A 146 3.89 -7.35 -2.92
N PHE A 147 3.77 -6.89 -1.68
CA PHE A 147 3.30 -5.53 -1.38
C PHE A 147 4.26 -4.80 -0.45
N SER A 148 4.58 -3.53 -0.78
CA SER A 148 5.19 -2.61 0.17
C SER A 148 4.82 -1.16 -0.14
N ILE A 149 4.83 -0.29 0.91
CA ILE A 149 4.57 1.14 0.79
C ILE A 149 5.84 2.00 0.83
N PHE A 150 7.01 1.38 0.84
CA PHE A 150 8.32 2.05 0.85
C PHE A 150 9.12 1.85 -0.45
N GLY A 151 8.42 1.57 -1.54
CA GLY A 151 9.04 1.47 -2.86
C GLY A 151 9.60 2.81 -3.35
N PRO A 152 10.52 2.78 -4.31
CA PRO A 152 10.98 3.99 -4.99
C PRO A 152 9.87 4.57 -5.86
N ASP A 153 9.92 5.88 -6.10
CA ASP A 153 9.04 6.54 -7.07
C ASP A 153 9.54 6.26 -8.50
N THR A 154 9.11 5.15 -9.05
CA THR A 154 9.46 4.69 -10.41
C THR A 154 8.21 4.44 -11.24
N LYS A 155 8.38 4.32 -12.57
CA LYS A 155 7.24 4.02 -13.46
C LYS A 155 6.66 2.62 -13.27
N ASP A 156 7.47 1.67 -12.79
CA ASP A 156 7.10 0.25 -12.66
C ASP A 156 6.75 -0.13 -11.22
N GLN A 157 5.97 0.73 -10.55
CA GLN A 157 5.56 0.51 -9.16
C GLN A 157 4.63 -0.69 -8.98
N GLU A 158 3.86 -1.00 -10.02
CA GLU A 158 2.90 -2.11 -10.01
C GLU A 158 3.01 -2.92 -11.29
N SER A 159 3.04 -4.23 -11.16
CA SER A 159 3.06 -5.16 -12.29
C SER A 159 2.17 -6.35 -12.02
N LEU A 160 1.51 -6.83 -13.08
CA LEU A 160 0.75 -8.08 -13.09
C LEU A 160 1.40 -9.04 -14.08
N VAL A 161 1.65 -10.25 -13.64
CA VAL A 161 2.12 -11.36 -14.46
C VAL A 161 1.05 -12.44 -14.48
N LEU A 162 0.66 -12.87 -15.67
CA LEU A 162 -0.24 -13.99 -15.90
C LEU A 162 0.54 -15.12 -16.58
N ILE A 163 0.43 -16.33 -16.05
CA ILE A 163 1.05 -17.54 -16.58
C ILE A 163 -0.05 -18.56 -16.84
N GLY A 164 -0.16 -18.97 -18.08
CA GLY A 164 -1.09 -20.01 -18.51
C GLY A 164 -0.37 -21.14 -19.24
N GLU A 165 -1.14 -22.11 -19.75
CA GLU A 165 -0.60 -23.30 -20.40
C GLU A 165 0.21 -22.98 -21.68
N ARG A 166 -0.08 -21.85 -22.33
CA ARG A 166 0.55 -21.48 -23.61
C ARG A 166 1.56 -20.34 -23.51
N GLY A 167 1.78 -19.79 -22.33
CA GLY A 167 2.76 -18.73 -22.17
C GLY A 167 2.53 -17.82 -20.98
N LYS A 168 3.23 -16.69 -21.02
CA LYS A 168 3.24 -15.67 -19.96
C LYS A 168 3.11 -14.26 -20.58
N ILE A 169 2.37 -13.41 -19.93
CA ILE A 169 2.30 -11.96 -20.16
C ILE A 169 2.46 -11.20 -18.87
#